data_0538881837f1d1f0d3051242e00635e4
#
_entry.id   0538881837f1d1f0d3051242e00635e4
#
_cell.length_a   1.000
_cell.length_b   1.000
_cell.length_c   1.000
_cell.angle_alpha   90.00
_cell.angle_beta   90.00
_cell.angle_gamma   90.00
#
_symmetry.space_group_name_H-M   'P 1'
#
loop_
_entity.id
_entity.type
_entity.pdbx_description
1 polymer ?
#
loop_
_entity_poly.entity_id
_entity_poly.type
_entity_poly.pdbx_seq_one_letter_code
_entity_poly.pdbx_strand_id
1 'polypeptide(L)'
;MLNKIAKDELEHAQELADLITKLGDVPVANPMDLEKSANAPYLMPPKNTADVNRIIRIVAEAEAGAIEVYNKIAKKTQGKDHVTYQLVTHILSEEVSHEEMFENFTER
;
A
#
# COMPACT_ATOMS: atom_id res chain seq x y z
N MET A 1 12.88 -0.46 10.74
CA MET A 1 12.22 0.13 9.55
C MET A 1 11.16 -0.81 8.96
N LEU A 2 11.54 -1.99 8.51
CA LEU A 2 10.59 -2.92 7.85
C LEU A 2 9.45 -3.38 8.75
N ASN A 3 9.69 -3.60 10.03
CA ASN A 3 8.66 -3.98 10.99
C ASN A 3 7.58 -2.89 11.14
N LYS A 4 8.01 -1.62 11.17
CA LYS A 4 7.07 -0.50 11.24
C LYS A 4 6.22 -0.41 9.98
N ILE A 5 6.84 -0.57 8.81
CA ILE A 5 6.13 -0.54 7.54
C ILE A 5 5.13 -1.69 7.45
N ALA A 6 5.53 -2.91 7.83
CA ALA A 6 4.64 -4.06 7.86
C ALA A 6 3.42 -3.83 8.76
N LYS A 7 3.63 -3.22 9.93
CA LYS A 7 2.55 -2.87 10.85
C LYS A 7 1.60 -1.86 10.22
N ASP A 8 2.15 -0.80 9.63
CA ASP A 8 1.36 0.24 8.97
C ASP A 8 0.52 -0.36 7.82
N GLU A 9 1.12 -1.25 7.01
CA GLU A 9 0.41 -1.89 5.90
C GLU A 9 -0.74 -2.78 6.39
N LEU A 10 -0.56 -3.49 7.49
CA LEU A 10 -1.63 -4.28 8.09
C LEU A 10 -2.78 -3.39 8.56
N GLU A 11 -2.47 -2.25 9.18
CA GLU A 11 -3.47 -1.26 9.60
C GLU A 11 -4.21 -0.69 8.39
N HIS A 12 -3.51 -0.38 7.29
CA HIS A 12 -4.13 0.10 6.04
C HIS A 12 -5.11 -0.94 5.49
N ALA A 13 -4.71 -2.21 5.46
CA ALA A 13 -5.58 -3.28 4.99
C ALA A 13 -6.86 -3.36 5.83
N GLN A 14 -6.74 -3.25 7.15
CA GLN A 14 -7.88 -3.27 8.06
C GLN A 14 -8.79 -2.07 7.83
N GLU A 15 -8.23 -0.88 7.73
CA GLU A 15 -8.99 0.36 7.49
C GLU A 15 -9.74 0.31 6.16
N LEU A 16 -9.10 -0.19 5.10
CA LEU A 16 -9.74 -0.35 3.78
C LEU A 16 -10.85 -1.39 3.82
N ALA A 17 -10.64 -2.51 4.49
CA ALA A 17 -11.65 -3.55 4.65
C ALA A 17 -12.87 -3.01 5.41
N ASP A 18 -12.64 -2.26 6.48
CA ASP A 18 -13.71 -1.64 7.27
C ASP A 18 -14.52 -0.64 6.42
N LEU A 19 -13.85 0.16 5.60
CA LEU A 19 -14.52 1.10 4.71
C LEU A 19 -15.35 0.37 3.65
N ILE A 20 -14.81 -0.66 3.02
CA ILE A 20 -15.54 -1.47 2.03
C ILE A 20 -16.81 -2.05 2.64
N THR A 21 -16.72 -2.56 3.87
CA THR A 21 -17.85 -3.11 4.60
C THR A 21 -18.91 -2.01 4.89
N LYS A 22 -18.48 -0.83 5.31
CA LYS A 22 -19.37 0.31 5.55
C LYS A 22 -20.08 0.77 4.29
N LEU A 23 -19.44 0.64 3.13
CA LEU A 23 -20.02 0.97 1.83
C LEU A 23 -20.95 -0.13 1.30
N GLY A 24 -21.12 -1.23 2.04
CA GLY A 24 -22.06 -2.29 1.72
C GLY A 24 -21.52 -3.38 0.83
N ASP A 25 -20.20 -3.48 0.69
CA ASP A 25 -19.57 -4.53 -0.10
C ASP A 25 -18.79 -5.50 0.80
N VAL A 26 -18.23 -6.53 0.21
CA VAL A 26 -17.44 -7.55 0.90
C VAL A 26 -15.98 -7.45 0.45
N PRO A 27 -15.04 -7.26 1.39
CA PRO A 27 -13.62 -7.23 1.03
C PRO A 27 -13.17 -8.57 0.45
N VAL A 28 -12.33 -8.52 -0.58
CA VAL A 28 -11.72 -9.72 -1.15
C VAL A 28 -10.69 -10.25 -0.16
N ALA A 29 -10.84 -11.53 0.23
CA ALA A 29 -9.97 -12.14 1.22
C ALA A 29 -9.26 -13.41 0.70
N ASN A 30 -9.76 -14.02 -0.36
CA ASN A 30 -9.14 -15.19 -0.96
C ASN A 30 -7.86 -14.79 -1.72
N PRO A 31 -6.68 -15.40 -1.42
CA PRO A 31 -5.43 -15.03 -2.07
C PRO A 31 -5.45 -15.09 -3.60
N MET A 32 -6.16 -16.05 -4.17
CA MET A 32 -6.27 -16.17 -5.64
C MET A 32 -7.06 -15.00 -6.24
N ASP A 33 -8.13 -14.59 -5.57
CA ASP A 33 -8.96 -13.45 -6.01
C ASP A 33 -8.21 -12.14 -5.81
N LEU A 34 -7.44 -12.02 -4.73
CA LEU A 34 -6.59 -10.85 -4.48
C LEU A 34 -5.58 -10.65 -5.61
N GLU A 35 -4.92 -11.72 -6.04
CA GLU A 35 -3.96 -11.65 -7.13
C GLU A 35 -4.61 -11.20 -8.44
N LYS A 36 -5.77 -11.75 -8.78
CA LYS A 36 -6.52 -11.40 -10.01
C LYS A 36 -7.04 -9.96 -10.00
N SER A 37 -7.46 -9.47 -8.84
CA SER A 37 -8.08 -8.15 -8.68
C SER A 37 -7.08 -7.04 -8.39
N ALA A 38 -5.83 -7.37 -8.12
CA ALA A 38 -4.81 -6.40 -7.71
C ALA A 38 -4.56 -5.35 -8.78
N ASN A 39 -4.37 -4.12 -8.35
CA ASN A 39 -4.07 -2.98 -9.23
C ASN A 39 -2.58 -2.89 -9.60
N ALA A 40 -1.76 -3.75 -9.03
CA ALA A 40 -0.33 -3.81 -9.27
C ALA A 40 0.12 -5.27 -9.34
N PRO A 41 1.17 -5.58 -10.12
CA PRO A 41 1.67 -6.95 -10.23
C PRO A 41 2.30 -7.42 -8.92
N TYR A 42 2.22 -8.73 -8.68
CA TYR A 42 2.93 -9.34 -7.57
C TYR A 42 4.44 -9.30 -7.82
N LEU A 43 5.18 -8.85 -6.82
CA LEU A 43 6.63 -8.78 -6.87
C LEU A 43 7.23 -9.97 -6.12
N MET A 44 8.00 -10.80 -6.84
CA MET A 44 8.62 -11.98 -6.25
C MET A 44 9.71 -11.59 -5.24
N PRO A 45 9.79 -12.27 -4.08
CA PRO A 45 10.89 -12.05 -3.16
C PRO A 45 12.22 -12.48 -3.79
N PRO A 46 13.35 -11.91 -3.34
CA PRO A 46 14.66 -12.31 -3.87
C PRO A 46 15.00 -13.75 -3.50
N LYS A 47 15.78 -14.42 -4.34
CA LYS A 47 16.25 -15.79 -4.08
C LYS A 47 17.08 -15.85 -2.81
N ASN A 48 17.92 -14.85 -2.58
CA ASN A 48 18.68 -14.72 -1.34
C ASN A 48 17.95 -13.82 -0.37
N THR A 49 17.31 -14.41 0.63
CA THR A 49 16.52 -13.69 1.64
C THR A 49 17.38 -12.85 2.59
N ALA A 50 18.69 -13.01 2.57
CA ALA A 50 19.63 -12.17 3.33
C ALA A 50 20.06 -10.91 2.57
N ASP A 51 19.67 -10.77 1.31
CA ASP A 51 19.98 -9.58 0.50
C ASP A 51 19.04 -8.44 0.85
N VAL A 52 19.40 -7.68 1.88
CA VAL A 52 18.59 -6.58 2.41
C VAL A 52 18.38 -5.47 1.37
N ASN A 53 19.42 -5.15 0.60
CA ASN A 53 19.31 -4.11 -0.43
C ASN A 53 18.29 -4.48 -1.51
N ARG A 54 18.27 -5.74 -1.90
CA ARG A 54 17.29 -6.25 -2.87
C ARG A 54 15.88 -6.20 -2.31
N ILE A 55 15.70 -6.60 -1.05
CA ILE A 55 14.42 -6.53 -0.35
C ILE A 55 13.91 -5.09 -0.31
N ILE A 56 14.76 -4.15 0.07
CA ILE A 56 14.40 -2.73 0.13
C ILE A 56 13.93 -2.22 -1.23
N ARG A 57 14.61 -2.58 -2.32
CA ARG A 57 14.21 -2.17 -3.67
C ARG A 57 12.84 -2.73 -4.06
N ILE A 58 12.58 -4.00 -3.75
CA ILE A 58 11.29 -4.64 -4.04
C ILE A 58 10.17 -3.94 -3.28
N VAL A 59 10.36 -3.68 -2.00
CA VAL A 59 9.37 -3.00 -1.16
C VAL A 59 9.15 -1.56 -1.63
N ALA A 60 10.22 -0.85 -1.97
CA ALA A 60 10.14 0.52 -2.49
C ALA A 60 9.35 0.58 -3.80
N GLU A 61 9.52 -0.39 -4.69
CA GLU A 61 8.76 -0.48 -5.93
C GLU A 61 7.27 -0.73 -5.64
N ALA A 62 6.97 -1.59 -4.68
CA ALA A 62 5.60 -1.85 -4.26
C ALA A 62 4.94 -0.60 -3.68
N GLU A 63 5.67 0.16 -2.85
CA GLU A 63 5.17 1.42 -2.28
C GLU A 63 4.90 2.47 -3.38
N ALA A 64 5.78 2.59 -4.37
CA ALA A 64 5.57 3.51 -5.49
C ALA A 64 4.30 3.16 -6.28
N GLY A 65 4.05 1.87 -6.49
CA GLY A 65 2.82 1.40 -7.12
C GLY A 65 1.58 1.72 -6.29
N ALA A 66 1.66 1.54 -4.98
CA ALA A 66 0.56 1.86 -4.06
C ALA A 66 0.26 3.36 -4.07
N ILE A 67 1.28 4.21 -4.02
CA ILE A 67 1.12 5.67 -4.09
C ILE A 67 0.35 6.07 -5.36
N GLU A 68 0.68 5.49 -6.49
CA GLU A 68 -0.01 5.76 -7.74
C GLU A 68 -1.49 5.39 -7.66
N VAL A 69 -1.82 4.23 -7.12
CA VAL A 69 -3.20 3.77 -6.94
C VAL A 69 -3.98 4.71 -6.01
N TYR A 70 -3.42 5.05 -4.85
CA TYR A 70 -4.09 5.93 -3.89
C TYR A 70 -4.31 7.33 -4.46
N ASN A 71 -3.37 7.85 -5.24
CA ASN A 71 -3.55 9.13 -5.94
C ASN A 71 -4.72 9.09 -6.92
N LYS A 72 -4.88 8.00 -7.66
CA LYS A 72 -6.01 7.82 -8.57
C LYS A 72 -7.34 7.80 -7.82
N ILE A 73 -7.41 7.09 -6.70
CA ILE A 73 -8.62 7.03 -5.87
C ILE A 73 -8.92 8.41 -5.30
N ALA A 74 -7.92 9.12 -4.81
CA ALA A 74 -8.08 10.46 -4.26
C ALA A 74 -8.68 11.42 -5.30
N LYS A 75 -8.18 11.40 -6.52
CA LYS A 75 -8.70 12.23 -7.61
C LYS A 75 -10.16 11.92 -7.95
N LYS A 76 -10.54 10.63 -7.92
CA LYS A 76 -11.91 10.21 -8.21
C LYS A 76 -12.89 10.55 -7.09
N THR A 77 -12.42 10.64 -5.86
CA THR A 77 -13.28 10.83 -4.68
C THR A 77 -13.30 12.27 -4.16
N GLN A 78 -12.33 13.09 -4.53
CA GLN A 78 -12.24 14.47 -4.10
C GLN A 78 -13.52 15.26 -4.45
N GLY A 79 -14.15 15.85 -3.44
CA GLY A 79 -15.36 16.61 -3.60
C GLY A 79 -16.61 15.78 -3.87
N LYS A 80 -16.52 14.46 -3.87
CA LYS A 80 -17.65 13.55 -4.16
C LYS A 80 -17.90 12.58 -3.02
N ASP A 81 -16.88 11.83 -2.59
CA ASP A 81 -16.95 10.88 -1.49
C ASP A 81 -15.88 11.27 -0.46
N HIS A 82 -16.30 12.11 0.49
CA HIS A 82 -15.38 12.67 1.47
C HIS A 82 -14.80 11.63 2.43
N VAL A 83 -15.57 10.59 2.74
CA VAL A 83 -15.11 9.54 3.66
C VAL A 83 -13.99 8.72 3.03
N THR A 84 -14.17 8.27 1.79
CA THR A 84 -13.13 7.54 1.06
C THR A 84 -11.92 8.44 0.80
N TYR A 85 -12.14 9.67 0.37
CA TYR A 85 -11.08 10.65 0.12
C TYR A 85 -10.22 10.86 1.37
N GLN A 86 -10.83 11.06 2.52
CA GLN A 86 -10.10 11.27 3.78
C GLN A 86 -9.23 10.06 4.14
N LEU A 87 -9.76 8.85 4.02
CA LEU A 87 -9.00 7.65 4.33
C LEU A 87 -7.83 7.45 3.35
N VAL A 88 -8.07 7.54 2.06
CA VAL A 88 -7.01 7.30 1.06
C VAL A 88 -5.92 8.36 1.12
N THR A 89 -6.25 9.61 1.43
CA THR A 89 -5.23 10.67 1.58
C THR A 89 -4.41 10.48 2.86
N HIS A 90 -5.02 9.97 3.94
CA HIS A 90 -4.30 9.60 5.15
C HIS A 90 -3.31 8.46 4.87
N ILE A 91 -3.78 7.40 4.22
CA ILE A 91 -2.91 6.28 3.84
C ILE A 91 -1.79 6.75 2.92
N LEU A 92 -2.12 7.57 1.92
CA LEU A 92 -1.17 8.14 0.99
C LEU A 92 -0.04 8.89 1.70
N SER A 93 -0.37 9.66 2.73
CA SER A 93 0.64 10.39 3.51
C SER A 93 1.62 9.45 4.22
N GLU A 94 1.14 8.30 4.71
CA GLU A 94 1.98 7.29 5.32
C GLU A 94 2.85 6.56 4.29
N GLU A 95 2.30 6.25 3.10
CA GLU A 95 3.07 5.65 2.02
C GLU A 95 4.22 6.55 1.54
N VAL A 96 3.97 7.87 1.46
CA VAL A 96 5.01 8.85 1.13
C VAL A 96 6.09 8.88 2.21
N SER A 97 5.72 8.76 3.48
CA SER A 97 6.68 8.65 4.58
C SER A 97 7.54 7.39 4.48
N HIS A 98 6.96 6.27 4.06
CA HIS A 98 7.70 5.04 3.82
C HIS A 98 8.71 5.21 2.68
N GLU A 99 8.31 5.89 1.60
CA GLU A 99 9.20 6.19 0.48
C GLU A 99 10.41 6.99 0.92
N GLU A 100 10.20 8.00 1.77
CA GLU A 100 11.29 8.78 2.37
C GLU A 100 12.23 7.90 3.21
N MET A 101 11.69 6.98 3.99
CA MET A 101 12.50 6.03 4.77
C MET A 101 13.40 5.18 3.88
N PHE A 102 12.89 4.71 2.73
CA PHE A 102 13.68 3.93 1.78
C PHE A 102 14.78 4.75 1.14
N GLU A 103 14.49 5.99 0.74
CA GLU A 103 15.49 6.90 0.19
C GLU A 103 16.61 7.16 1.18
N ASN A 104 16.28 7.45 2.43
CA ASN A 104 17.26 7.67 3.49
C ASN A 104 18.11 6.43 3.76
N PHE A 105 17.52 5.25 3.67
CA PHE A 105 18.26 4.00 3.85
C PHE A 105 19.26 3.76 2.72
N THR A 106 18.88 4.02 1.47
CA THR A 106 19.72 3.77 0.30
C THR A 106 20.85 4.79 0.12
N GLU A 107 20.70 5.99 0.68
CA GLU A 107 21.73 7.03 0.65
C GLU A 107 22.87 6.80 1.65
N ARG A 108 22.68 5.87 2.56
CA ARG A 108 23.73 5.47 3.51
C ARG A 108 24.64 4.43 2.88
#